data_eab28489883953a46c8fbce142a71687
#
_entry.id   eab28489883953a46c8fbce142a71687
#
_cell.length_a   1.000
_cell.length_b   1.000
_cell.length_c   1.000
_cell.angle_alpha   90.00
_cell.angle_beta   90.00
_cell.angle_gamma   90.00
#
_symmetry.space_group_name_H-M   'P 1'
#
loop_
_entity.id
_entity.type
_entity.pdbx_description
1 polymer ?
#
loop_
_entity_poly.entity_id
_entity_poly.type
_entity_poly.pdbx_seq_one_letter_code
_entity_poly.pdbx_strand_id
1 'polypeptide(L)'
;MDFRNFGFNSPLITILEDMLDIPEEQEKSKNNPSRAYVRDAKAMAATPADVMEYPTSYVFIVDMPGISHSEIKVHVEDENVLVVCGERKREKEKDEKEGVKYVRMERRVGKFMRKFQLPDNANMDKISAVCQDGVLRVTVEKLPPPEPKKPKTIEVKVA
;
A
#
# COMPACT_ATOMS: atom_id res chain seq x y z
N MET A 1 1.58 22.89 -3.48
CA MET A 1 2.31 21.65 -3.44
C MET A 1 2.25 20.99 -4.81
N ASP A 2 3.40 20.81 -5.42
CA ASP A 2 3.43 20.26 -6.78
C ASP A 2 3.40 18.73 -6.70
N PHE A 3 2.28 18.14 -7.09
CA PHE A 3 2.09 16.68 -7.08
C PHE A 3 3.05 15.92 -8.00
N ARG A 4 3.67 16.60 -8.95
CA ARG A 4 4.67 15.99 -9.85
C ARG A 4 5.90 15.48 -9.09
N ASN A 5 6.26 16.16 -8.00
CA ASN A 5 7.40 15.78 -7.18
C ASN A 5 7.14 14.54 -6.30
N PHE A 6 5.87 14.12 -6.18
CA PHE A 6 5.47 12.98 -5.36
C PHE A 6 5.18 11.73 -6.18
N GLY A 7 5.48 11.73 -7.47
CA GLY A 7 5.24 10.58 -8.31
C GLY A 7 3.76 10.31 -8.61
N PHE A 8 2.88 11.29 -8.38
CA PHE A 8 1.47 11.18 -8.76
C PHE A 8 1.25 11.26 -10.27
N ASN A 9 2.26 11.67 -11.02
CA ASN A 9 2.32 11.44 -12.46
C ASN A 9 2.90 10.05 -12.76
N SER A 10 2.75 9.13 -11.82
CA SER A 10 3.25 7.78 -11.99
C SER A 10 2.51 7.06 -13.11
N PRO A 11 3.15 6.08 -13.73
CA PRO A 11 2.51 5.23 -14.73
C PRO A 11 1.20 4.60 -14.24
N LEU A 12 1.02 4.48 -12.92
CA LEU A 12 -0.19 3.93 -12.31
C LEU A 12 -1.44 4.77 -12.64
N ILE A 13 -1.36 6.09 -12.53
CA ILE A 13 -2.51 6.97 -12.82
C ILE A 13 -2.81 6.97 -14.32
N THR A 14 -1.80 7.03 -15.16
CA THR A 14 -1.96 6.95 -16.61
C THR A 14 -2.58 5.64 -17.05
N ILE A 15 -2.12 4.53 -16.50
CA ILE A 15 -2.66 3.20 -16.76
C ILE A 15 -4.11 3.10 -16.30
N LEU A 16 -4.44 3.71 -15.17
CA LEU A 16 -5.80 3.73 -14.64
C LEU A 16 -6.75 4.48 -15.57
N GLU A 17 -6.33 5.62 -16.08
CA GLU A 17 -7.12 6.40 -17.05
C GLU A 17 -7.33 5.62 -18.35
N ASP A 18 -6.28 5.04 -18.89
CA ASP A 18 -6.35 4.22 -20.10
C ASP A 18 -7.28 3.02 -19.93
N MET A 19 -7.31 2.43 -18.76
CA MET A 19 -8.15 1.26 -18.47
C MET A 19 -9.60 1.60 -18.22
N LEU A 20 -9.90 2.82 -17.78
CA LEU A 20 -11.27 3.30 -17.63
C LEU A 20 -11.95 3.51 -18.97
N ASP A 21 -11.18 3.75 -20.02
CA ASP A 21 -11.67 3.96 -21.40
C ASP A 21 -11.88 2.64 -22.16
N ILE A 22 -11.57 1.49 -21.56
CA ILE A 22 -11.78 0.19 -22.19
C ILE A 22 -13.28 -0.15 -22.21
N PRO A 23 -13.86 -0.44 -23.39
CA PRO A 23 -15.28 -0.81 -23.49
C PRO A 23 -15.61 -2.06 -22.66
N GLU A 24 -16.74 -2.05 -21.98
CA GLU A 24 -17.22 -3.17 -21.15
C GLU A 24 -17.29 -4.51 -21.91
N GLU A 25 -17.51 -4.46 -23.20
CA GLU A 25 -17.60 -5.64 -24.06
C GLU A 25 -16.27 -6.41 -24.15
N GLN A 26 -15.15 -5.73 -24.01
CA GLN A 26 -13.84 -6.38 -24.01
C GLN A 26 -13.50 -7.03 -22.66
N GLU A 27 -14.11 -6.55 -21.58
CA GLU A 27 -13.91 -7.16 -20.27
C GLU A 27 -14.59 -8.51 -20.12
N LYS A 28 -15.72 -8.72 -20.81
CA LYS A 28 -16.51 -9.95 -20.70
C LYS A 28 -15.93 -11.13 -21.46
N SER A 29 -15.03 -10.91 -22.38
CA SER A 29 -14.56 -11.95 -23.30
C SER A 29 -13.35 -12.72 -22.84
N LYS A 30 -12.74 -12.31 -21.75
CA LYS A 30 -11.48 -12.94 -21.28
C LYS A 30 -11.43 -13.07 -19.77
N ASN A 31 -11.21 -14.28 -19.30
CA ASN A 31 -10.76 -14.55 -17.93
C ASN A 31 -9.40 -13.86 -17.71
N ASN A 32 -9.40 -12.57 -17.51
CA ASN A 32 -8.21 -11.76 -17.67
C ASN A 32 -7.56 -11.40 -16.34
N PRO A 33 -6.23 -11.63 -16.20
CA PRO A 33 -5.43 -10.98 -15.18
C PRO A 33 -5.59 -9.45 -15.17
N SER A 34 -5.98 -8.86 -16.30
CA SER A 34 -6.26 -7.43 -16.42
C SER A 34 -7.38 -6.93 -15.50
N ARG A 35 -8.38 -7.75 -15.18
CA ARG A 35 -9.46 -7.38 -14.26
C ARG A 35 -8.98 -7.18 -12.83
N ALA A 36 -8.19 -8.11 -12.32
CA ALA A 36 -7.56 -7.99 -11.01
C ALA A 36 -6.62 -6.80 -10.98
N TYR A 37 -5.85 -6.61 -12.03
CA TYR A 37 -4.93 -5.49 -12.15
C TYR A 37 -5.65 -4.13 -12.13
N VAL A 38 -6.74 -3.99 -12.87
CA VAL A 38 -7.56 -2.75 -12.88
C VAL A 38 -8.13 -2.49 -11.49
N ARG A 39 -8.66 -3.50 -10.82
CA ARG A 39 -9.21 -3.38 -9.48
C ARG A 39 -8.15 -2.95 -8.47
N ASP A 40 -6.96 -3.55 -8.54
CA ASP A 40 -5.85 -3.21 -7.65
C ASP A 40 -5.33 -1.80 -7.92
N ALA A 41 -5.22 -1.41 -9.18
CA ALA A 41 -4.82 -0.06 -9.57
C ALA A 41 -5.81 1.00 -9.07
N LYS A 42 -7.12 0.75 -9.18
CA LYS A 42 -8.15 1.62 -8.63
C LYS A 42 -8.08 1.71 -7.11
N ALA A 43 -7.90 0.59 -6.45
CA ALA A 43 -7.77 0.54 -4.99
C ALA A 43 -6.56 1.35 -4.53
N MET A 44 -5.43 1.19 -5.19
CA MET A 44 -4.21 1.93 -4.87
C MET A 44 -4.35 3.42 -5.09
N ALA A 45 -4.97 3.84 -6.20
CA ALA A 45 -5.20 5.25 -6.50
C ALA A 45 -6.16 5.92 -5.52
N ALA A 46 -7.09 5.15 -4.95
CA ALA A 46 -8.12 5.65 -4.06
C ALA A 46 -7.82 5.44 -2.56
N THR A 47 -6.65 4.92 -2.22
CA THR A 47 -6.23 4.69 -0.83
C THR A 47 -5.09 5.66 -0.51
N PRO A 48 -5.38 6.79 0.16
CA PRO A 48 -4.34 7.76 0.47
C PRO A 48 -3.40 7.26 1.56
N ALA A 49 -2.14 7.63 1.44
CA ALA A 49 -1.11 7.22 2.38
C ALA A 49 -0.02 8.28 2.51
N ASP A 50 0.54 8.37 3.69
CA ASP A 50 1.72 9.18 3.97
C ASP A 50 2.89 8.26 4.29
N VAL A 51 4.08 8.63 3.86
CA VAL A 51 5.31 7.92 4.18
C VAL A 51 6.25 8.88 4.90
N MET A 52 6.68 8.49 6.09
CA MET A 52 7.60 9.29 6.90
C MET A 52 8.88 8.52 7.14
N GLU A 53 9.98 9.21 7.07
CA GLU A 53 11.29 8.65 7.43
C GLU A 53 11.75 9.24 8.75
N TYR A 54 12.02 8.35 9.70
CA TYR A 54 12.64 8.68 10.97
C TYR A 54 14.11 8.22 10.96
N PRO A 55 14.94 8.72 11.86
CA PRO A 55 16.35 8.26 11.93
C PRO A 55 16.51 6.74 12.05
N THR A 56 15.56 6.08 12.71
CA THR A 56 15.63 4.63 13.00
C THR A 56 14.54 3.80 12.33
N SER A 57 13.60 4.42 11.62
CA SER A 57 12.47 3.70 11.03
C SER A 57 11.81 4.45 9.88
N TYR A 58 11.03 3.71 9.11
CA TYR A 58 10.07 4.27 8.16
C TYR A 58 8.67 4.02 8.70
N VAL A 59 7.79 5.00 8.58
CA VAL A 59 6.40 4.89 9.03
C VAL A 59 5.47 5.17 7.85
N PHE A 60 4.56 4.23 7.61
CA PHE A 60 3.55 4.32 6.55
C PHE A 60 2.20 4.52 7.22
N ILE A 61 1.52 5.59 6.89
CA ILE A 61 0.21 5.90 7.43
C ILE A 61 -0.81 5.80 6.30
N VAL A 62 -1.75 4.88 6.43
CA VAL A 62 -2.72 4.56 5.39
C VAL A 62 -4.14 4.72 5.93
N ASP A 63 -4.97 5.46 5.23
CA ASP A 63 -6.38 5.59 5.60
C ASP A 63 -7.15 4.33 5.23
N MET A 64 -7.73 3.69 6.23
CA MET A 64 -8.58 2.50 6.07
C MET A 64 -9.86 2.64 6.88
N PRO A 65 -10.71 3.62 6.53
CA PRO A 65 -11.89 3.94 7.34
C PRO A 65 -12.93 2.82 7.30
N GLY A 66 -13.44 2.49 8.47
CA GLY A 66 -14.52 1.50 8.59
C GLY A 66 -14.12 0.07 8.28
N ILE A 67 -12.82 -0.24 8.28
CA ILE A 67 -12.32 -1.60 8.07
C ILE A 67 -11.89 -2.17 9.41
N SER A 68 -12.39 -3.37 9.72
CA SER A 68 -11.98 -4.08 10.94
C SER A 68 -10.51 -4.51 10.83
N HIS A 69 -9.79 -4.46 11.94
CA HIS A 69 -8.39 -4.90 12.00
C HIS A 69 -8.21 -6.33 11.49
N SER A 70 -9.21 -7.19 11.66
CA SER A 70 -9.20 -8.57 11.17
C SER A 70 -9.26 -8.66 9.64
N GLU A 71 -9.75 -7.63 8.97
CA GLU A 71 -9.85 -7.54 7.51
C GLU A 71 -8.64 -6.82 6.89
N ILE A 72 -7.72 -6.33 7.71
CA ILE A 72 -6.52 -5.64 7.24
C ILE A 72 -5.36 -6.63 7.24
N LYS A 73 -4.66 -6.70 6.12
CA LYS A 73 -3.49 -7.57 5.96
C LYS A 73 -2.28 -6.73 5.58
N VAL A 74 -1.16 -7.03 6.21
CA VAL A 74 0.14 -6.41 5.92
C VAL A 74 1.13 -7.53 5.66
N HIS A 75 1.80 -7.50 4.52
CA HIS A 75 2.81 -8.50 4.18
C HIS A 75 3.89 -7.90 3.29
N VAL A 76 4.96 -8.64 3.09
CA VAL A 76 6.06 -8.26 2.22
C VAL A 76 6.08 -9.22 1.03
N GLU A 77 6.05 -8.67 -0.17
CA GLU A 77 6.17 -9.41 -1.43
C GLU A 77 7.52 -9.10 -2.07
N ASP A 78 7.99 -10.00 -2.94
CA ASP A 78 9.19 -9.79 -3.76
C ASP A 78 10.40 -9.28 -2.97
N GLU A 79 10.56 -9.78 -1.75
CA GLU A 79 11.64 -9.47 -0.81
C GLU A 79 11.62 -8.05 -0.22
N ASN A 80 11.10 -7.06 -0.93
CA ASN A 80 11.20 -5.65 -0.50
C ASN A 80 9.98 -4.79 -0.80
N VAL A 81 8.85 -5.39 -1.11
CA VAL A 81 7.60 -4.64 -1.35
C VAL A 81 6.65 -4.83 -0.18
N LEU A 82 6.40 -3.76 0.55
CA LEU A 82 5.40 -3.74 1.61
C LEU A 82 4.02 -3.59 0.99
N VAL A 83 3.14 -4.54 1.28
CA VAL A 83 1.77 -4.52 0.81
C VAL A 83 0.83 -4.39 1.99
N VAL A 84 -0.01 -3.37 1.95
CA VAL A 84 -1.09 -3.18 2.91
C VAL A 84 -2.41 -3.25 2.16
N CYS A 85 -3.35 -4.03 2.65
CA CYS A 85 -4.65 -4.17 2.03
C CYS A 85 -5.74 -4.42 3.06
N GLY A 86 -6.94 -4.05 2.71
CA GLY A 86 -8.13 -4.29 3.50
C GLY A 86 -9.35 -4.25 2.61
N GLU A 87 -10.46 -4.74 3.11
CA GLU A 87 -11.72 -4.74 2.38
C GLU A 87 -12.84 -4.24 3.27
N ARG A 88 -13.59 -3.28 2.77
CA ARG A 88 -14.78 -2.77 3.43
C ARG A 88 -16.02 -3.24 2.70
N LYS A 89 -16.92 -3.87 3.44
CA LYS A 89 -18.18 -4.40 2.91
C LYS A 89 -19.36 -3.65 3.51
N ARG A 90 -20.44 -3.57 2.73
CA ARG A 90 -21.73 -3.12 3.29
C ARG A 90 -22.41 -4.29 4.01
N GLU A 91 -23.13 -3.97 5.08
CA GLU A 91 -23.90 -4.96 5.85
C GLU A 91 -25.21 -5.30 5.13
N LYS A 92 -25.09 -6.02 4.00
CA LYS A 92 -26.25 -6.34 3.15
C LYS A 92 -27.29 -7.24 3.81
N GLU A 93 -26.87 -8.24 4.58
CA GLU A 93 -27.78 -9.20 5.20
C GLU A 93 -28.71 -8.55 6.23
N LYS A 94 -28.21 -7.58 6.97
CA LYS A 94 -28.98 -6.86 7.96
C LYS A 94 -29.99 -5.94 7.30
N ASP A 95 -29.58 -5.30 6.22
CA ASP A 95 -30.42 -4.37 5.46
C ASP A 95 -31.58 -5.10 4.76
N GLU A 96 -31.34 -6.27 4.19
CA GLU A 96 -32.37 -7.06 3.54
C GLU A 96 -33.44 -7.59 4.51
N LYS A 97 -33.05 -8.00 5.72
CA LYS A 97 -33.97 -8.49 6.74
C LYS A 97 -34.89 -7.42 7.33
N GLU A 98 -34.42 -6.18 7.38
CA GLU A 98 -35.17 -5.05 7.93
C GLU A 98 -36.01 -4.32 6.87
N GLY A 99 -36.01 -4.80 5.61
CA GLY A 99 -36.70 -4.14 4.51
C GLY A 99 -36.07 -2.80 4.13
N VAL A 100 -34.81 -2.64 4.42
CA VAL A 100 -34.08 -1.41 4.16
C VAL A 100 -33.84 -1.23 2.67
N LYS A 101 -34.08 -0.04 2.18
CA LYS A 101 -33.83 0.34 0.80
C LYS A 101 -32.83 1.48 0.74
N TYR A 102 -31.76 1.31 -0.04
CA TYR A 102 -30.82 2.39 -0.24
C TYR A 102 -31.42 3.46 -1.15
N VAL A 103 -31.54 4.65 -0.62
CA VAL A 103 -31.97 5.84 -1.39
C VAL A 103 -30.79 6.43 -2.13
N ARG A 104 -29.60 6.36 -1.53
CA ARG A 104 -28.37 6.87 -2.10
C ARG A 104 -27.18 6.04 -1.61
N MET A 105 -26.26 5.74 -2.51
CA MET A 105 -25.05 4.95 -2.22
C MET A 105 -23.82 5.73 -2.72
N GLU A 106 -23.21 6.48 -1.83
CA GLU A 106 -22.03 7.29 -2.14
C GLU A 106 -20.76 6.82 -1.42
N ARG A 107 -20.92 6.04 -0.34
CA ARG A 107 -19.78 5.57 0.45
C ARG A 107 -18.99 4.53 -0.36
N ARG A 108 -17.67 4.72 -0.38
CA ARG A 108 -16.76 3.77 -1.04
C ARG A 108 -16.74 2.45 -0.28
N VAL A 109 -16.90 1.34 -0.98
CA VAL A 109 -16.72 -0.01 -0.45
C VAL A 109 -15.77 -0.78 -1.35
N GLY A 110 -15.30 -1.94 -0.88
CA GLY A 110 -14.41 -2.81 -1.62
C GLY A 110 -12.98 -2.71 -1.13
N LYS A 111 -12.06 -2.89 -2.04
CA LYS A 111 -10.64 -3.05 -1.70
C LYS A 111 -9.94 -1.72 -1.47
N PHE A 112 -9.19 -1.66 -0.38
CA PHE A 112 -8.22 -0.63 -0.05
C PHE A 112 -6.85 -1.28 -0.11
N MET A 113 -5.91 -0.68 -0.84
CA MET A 113 -4.61 -1.31 -1.05
C MET A 113 -3.54 -0.27 -1.37
N ARG A 114 -2.35 -0.45 -0.79
CA ARG A 114 -1.15 0.27 -1.19
C ARG A 114 0.04 -0.67 -1.19
N LYS A 115 0.94 -0.45 -2.13
CA LYS A 115 2.23 -1.13 -2.22
C LYS A 115 3.34 -0.08 -2.13
N PHE A 116 4.34 -0.39 -1.31
CA PHE A 116 5.49 0.50 -1.11
C PHE A 116 6.76 -0.30 -1.31
N GLN A 117 7.62 0.16 -2.19
CA GLN A 117 8.94 -0.44 -2.31
C GLN A 117 9.81 0.04 -1.16
N LEU A 118 10.30 -0.89 -0.37
CA LEU A 118 11.14 -0.59 0.79
C LEU A 118 12.59 -0.36 0.37
N PRO A 119 13.27 0.60 1.00
CA PRO A 119 14.70 0.82 0.75
C PRO A 119 15.55 -0.37 1.23
N ASP A 120 16.77 -0.44 0.75
CA ASP A 120 17.69 -1.53 1.09
C ASP A 120 18.04 -1.60 2.58
N ASN A 121 17.94 -0.47 3.28
CA ASN A 121 18.21 -0.40 4.72
C ASN A 121 17.00 -0.72 5.60
N ALA A 122 15.88 -1.14 5.03
CA ALA A 122 14.72 -1.56 5.80
C ALA A 122 14.92 -2.96 6.36
N ASN A 123 14.53 -3.14 7.63
CA ASN A 123 14.59 -4.44 8.29
C ASN A 123 13.27 -5.17 8.12
N MET A 124 13.23 -6.15 7.23
CA MET A 124 12.02 -6.91 6.91
C MET A 124 11.53 -7.80 8.05
N ASP A 125 12.38 -8.06 9.04
CA ASP A 125 12.03 -8.88 10.20
C ASP A 125 11.43 -8.06 11.34
N LYS A 126 11.51 -6.73 11.26
CA LYS A 126 11.01 -5.82 12.29
C LYS A 126 9.97 -4.85 11.72
N ILE A 127 8.82 -5.41 11.39
CA ILE A 127 7.68 -4.66 10.89
C ILE A 127 6.54 -4.82 11.89
N SER A 128 5.96 -3.71 12.30
CA SER A 128 4.79 -3.69 13.18
C SER A 128 3.68 -2.87 12.54
N ALA A 129 2.44 -3.24 12.83
CA ALA A 129 1.28 -2.56 12.30
C ALA A 129 0.23 -2.37 13.39
N VAL A 130 -0.32 -1.18 13.46
CA VAL A 130 -1.40 -0.82 14.40
C VAL A 130 -2.49 -0.10 13.63
N CYS A 131 -3.74 -0.51 13.82
CA CYS A 131 -4.89 0.18 13.26
C CYS A 131 -5.69 0.81 14.38
N GLN A 132 -5.86 2.12 14.31
CA GLN A 132 -6.62 2.88 15.29
C GLN A 132 -7.39 4.01 14.60
N ASP A 133 -8.66 4.15 14.95
CA ASP A 133 -9.51 5.23 14.44
C ASP A 133 -9.59 5.29 12.90
N GLY A 134 -9.55 4.13 12.25
CA GLY A 134 -9.59 4.04 10.79
C GLY A 134 -8.27 4.36 10.09
N VAL A 135 -7.19 4.47 10.84
CA VAL A 135 -5.86 4.75 10.30
C VAL A 135 -4.93 3.59 10.61
N LEU A 136 -4.35 3.02 9.58
CA LEU A 136 -3.33 1.97 9.70
C LEU A 136 -1.95 2.62 9.74
N ARG A 137 -1.20 2.31 10.78
CA ARG A 137 0.18 2.75 10.92
C ARG A 137 1.10 1.53 10.86
N VAL A 138 1.97 1.49 9.88
CA VAL A 138 2.97 0.43 9.72
C VAL A 138 4.34 1.03 9.96
N THR A 139 5.09 0.45 10.89
CA THR A 139 6.44 0.87 11.23
C THR A 139 7.42 -0.19 10.78
N VAL A 140 8.38 0.20 9.98
CA VAL A 140 9.48 -0.66 9.51
C VAL A 140 10.77 -0.11 10.06
N GLU A 141 11.44 -0.85 10.93
CA GLU A 141 12.70 -0.43 11.48
C GLU A 141 13.80 -0.45 10.42
N LYS A 142 14.77 0.43 10.57
CA LYS A 142 15.96 0.44 9.74
C LYS A 142 16.98 -0.56 10.26
N LEU A 143 17.73 -1.16 9.36
CA LEU A 143 18.92 -1.91 9.72
C LEU A 143 19.94 -0.97 10.33
N PRO A 144 20.75 -1.42 11.31
CA PRO A 144 21.81 -0.58 11.83
C PRO A 144 22.77 -0.19 10.70
N PRO A 145 23.29 1.05 10.71
CA PRO A 145 24.23 1.46 9.69
C PRO A 145 25.45 0.54 9.70
N PRO A 146 26.00 0.22 8.51
CA PRO A 146 27.20 -0.60 8.47
C PRO A 146 28.32 0.09 9.24
N GLU A 147 29.06 -0.69 10.05
CA GLU A 147 30.19 -0.16 10.76
C GLU A 147 31.18 0.45 9.76
N PRO A 148 31.64 1.70 10.04
CA PRO A 148 32.65 2.29 9.17
C PRO A 148 33.87 1.38 9.14
N LYS A 149 34.32 1.04 7.94
CA LYS A 149 35.53 0.23 7.78
C LYS A 149 36.68 0.95 8.48
N LYS A 150 37.26 0.29 9.47
CA LYS A 150 38.46 0.82 10.12
C LYS A 150 39.55 1.02 9.09
N PRO A 151 40.25 2.16 9.14
CA PRO A 151 41.37 2.37 8.24
C PRO A 151 42.37 1.23 8.39
N LYS A 152 42.73 0.67 7.28
CA LYS A 152 43.69 -0.44 7.26
C LYS A 152 45.10 0.12 7.39
N THR A 153 45.77 -0.22 8.47
CA THR A 153 47.14 0.18 8.71
C THR A 153 48.05 -0.84 8.06
N ILE A 154 48.92 -0.39 7.20
CA ILE A 154 49.92 -1.24 6.55
C ILE A 154 51.27 -0.98 7.21
N GLU A 155 51.89 -2.05 7.70
CA GLU A 155 53.18 -1.97 8.33
C GLU A 155 54.24 -1.83 7.24
N VAL A 156 55.08 -0.79 7.37
CA VAL A 156 56.20 -0.57 6.44
C VAL A 156 57.42 -1.32 6.98
N LYS A 157 57.92 -2.23 6.17
CA LYS A 157 59.13 -2.97 6.49
C LYS A 157 60.33 -2.27 5.90
N VAL A 158 61.42 -2.30 6.65
CA VAL A 158 62.72 -1.81 6.17
C VAL A 158 63.29 -2.84 5.18
N ALA A 159 63.74 -2.37 4.04
CA ALA A 159 64.33 -3.21 3.03
C ALA A 159 65.68 -3.78 3.46
#